data_47b7a9314b2210f16ab718cb98919c19
#
_entry.id   47b7a9314b2210f16ab718cb98919c19
#
_cell.length_a   1.000
_cell.length_b   1.000
_cell.length_c   1.000
_cell.angle_alpha   90.00
_cell.angle_beta   90.00
_cell.angle_gamma   90.00
#
_symmetry.space_group_name_H-M   'P 1'
#
loop_
_entity.id
_entity.type
_entity.pdbx_description
1 polymer ?
#
loop_
_entity_poly.entity_id
_entity_poly.type
_entity_poly.pdbx_seq_one_letter_code
_entity_poly.pdbx_strand_id
1 'polypeptide(L)'
;MATDTAVGAQSKSEDVLSLVADKARSYVRGAGERRVGPSEAAVVALAELHEPFPLSPCDPMAVIKRLDEIGSAATVATTGGRYFGFVNGGMVPAALAANWLAGAWNQNAALRVMSPIAAELEEVVLRWVCEALGLPSECSGGLVTCATMANFTALVTARHALLARSGWDVVADGMFGAPPIEVVVGGEVHASMLKALSLAGFGRKRVTIVEADGQGRMRADKLPRLSDQTIVCIQAGNVNTGAFDPAVEVCKAAREQGAWVHVDGAFGLWARISPKYEHLTQGFDQADSWATDAHKWPNVGYDSGIAIVRDGTALRASMGITAAYLEPGSLREPMHHTPEASRRARGVESWAALKSLGRSGLRALIERTCAHAQRFAQGLKEGGLEVLNDVVINQVLVSFGRPEVTREVIRRIQEDGTCWCGGTVWQGKTAMRISVSSWATTETDVDRSLQAIIRIANDCRSM
;
A
#
# COMPACT_ATOMS: atom_id res chain seq x y z
N MET A 1 -27.65 -29.58 -30.83
CA MET A 1 -27.75 -29.44 -29.35
C MET A 1 -26.50 -28.77 -28.71
N ALA A 2 -25.27 -29.03 -29.17
CA ALA A 2 -24.07 -28.39 -28.56
C ALA A 2 -23.93 -26.88 -28.88
N THR A 3 -24.39 -26.41 -30.02
CA THR A 3 -24.36 -25.01 -30.45
C THR A 3 -25.35 -24.12 -29.69
N ASP A 4 -26.52 -24.62 -29.31
CA ASP A 4 -27.53 -23.87 -28.58
C ASP A 4 -27.14 -23.61 -27.11
N THR A 5 -26.39 -24.53 -26.49
CA THR A 5 -25.88 -24.34 -25.11
C THR A 5 -24.78 -23.30 -25.03
N ALA A 6 -23.90 -23.18 -26.04
CA ALA A 6 -22.85 -22.21 -26.06
C ALA A 6 -23.37 -20.77 -26.31
N VAL A 7 -24.31 -20.60 -27.24
CA VAL A 7 -24.95 -19.30 -27.52
C VAL A 7 -25.77 -18.82 -26.33
N GLY A 8 -26.51 -19.73 -25.66
CA GLY A 8 -27.24 -19.39 -24.43
C GLY A 8 -26.34 -19.02 -23.25
N ALA A 9 -25.17 -19.62 -23.14
CA ALA A 9 -24.17 -19.26 -22.11
C ALA A 9 -23.53 -17.90 -22.36
N GLN A 10 -23.25 -17.55 -23.62
CA GLN A 10 -22.67 -16.27 -24.00
C GLN A 10 -23.65 -15.11 -23.77
N SER A 11 -24.93 -15.27 -24.17
CA SER A 11 -25.97 -14.27 -23.89
C SER A 11 -26.14 -14.02 -22.39
N LYS A 12 -26.20 -15.08 -21.58
CA LYS A 12 -26.24 -14.93 -20.10
C LYS A 12 -25.03 -14.21 -19.53
N SER A 13 -23.84 -14.39 -20.12
CA SER A 13 -22.63 -13.70 -19.67
C SER A 13 -22.71 -12.20 -19.94
N GLU A 14 -23.21 -11.79 -21.11
CA GLU A 14 -23.42 -10.38 -21.46
C GLU A 14 -24.45 -9.70 -20.55
N ASP A 15 -25.55 -10.39 -20.22
CA ASP A 15 -26.57 -9.88 -19.31
C ASP A 15 -26.03 -9.67 -17.88
N VAL A 16 -25.20 -10.60 -17.38
CA VAL A 16 -24.56 -10.50 -16.06
C VAL A 16 -23.61 -9.31 -16.03
N LEU A 17 -22.77 -9.12 -17.06
CA LEU A 17 -21.85 -7.98 -17.15
C LEU A 17 -22.60 -6.65 -17.22
N SER A 18 -23.71 -6.58 -17.95
CA SER A 18 -24.56 -5.39 -18.01
C SER A 18 -25.14 -5.05 -16.65
N LEU A 19 -25.66 -6.04 -15.92
CA LEU A 19 -26.15 -5.85 -14.55
C LEU A 19 -25.05 -5.30 -13.63
N VAL A 20 -23.86 -5.92 -13.63
CA VAL A 20 -22.72 -5.47 -12.79
C VAL A 20 -22.31 -4.05 -13.14
N ALA A 21 -22.28 -3.71 -14.44
CA ALA A 21 -21.94 -2.36 -14.88
C ALA A 21 -22.92 -1.30 -14.33
N ASP A 22 -24.22 -1.60 -14.31
CA ASP A 22 -25.23 -0.70 -13.76
C ASP A 22 -25.10 -0.55 -12.23
N LYS A 23 -24.93 -1.67 -11.53
CA LYS A 23 -24.74 -1.68 -10.07
C LYS A 23 -23.49 -0.92 -9.67
N ALA A 24 -22.35 -1.19 -10.30
CA ALA A 24 -21.09 -0.52 -10.00
C ALA A 24 -21.14 0.98 -10.31
N ARG A 25 -21.76 1.39 -11.43
CA ARG A 25 -21.99 2.81 -11.74
C ARG A 25 -22.85 3.50 -10.68
N SER A 26 -23.91 2.83 -10.22
CA SER A 26 -24.76 3.33 -9.15
C SER A 26 -23.97 3.50 -7.83
N TYR A 27 -23.17 2.50 -7.47
CA TYR A 27 -22.31 2.54 -6.29
C TYR A 27 -21.33 3.71 -6.34
N VAL A 28 -20.60 3.87 -7.44
CA VAL A 28 -19.59 4.94 -7.61
C VAL A 28 -20.24 6.33 -7.56
N ARG A 29 -21.40 6.51 -8.23
CA ARG A 29 -22.14 7.79 -8.17
C ARG A 29 -22.58 8.16 -6.76
N GLY A 30 -22.98 7.17 -5.96
CA GLY A 30 -23.41 7.38 -4.58
C GLY A 30 -22.29 7.51 -3.55
N ALA A 31 -21.03 7.20 -3.91
CA ALA A 31 -19.93 7.07 -2.96
C ALA A 31 -19.66 8.34 -2.12
N GLY A 32 -19.84 9.54 -2.70
CA GLY A 32 -19.63 10.81 -2.01
C GLY A 32 -20.68 11.13 -0.92
N GLU A 33 -21.90 10.60 -1.05
CA GLU A 33 -23.01 10.89 -0.12
C GLU A 33 -23.27 9.75 0.88
N ARG A 34 -22.74 8.56 0.63
CA ARG A 34 -22.91 7.41 1.53
C ARG A 34 -22.34 7.66 2.91
N ARG A 35 -22.91 7.02 3.92
CA ARG A 35 -22.20 6.76 5.19
C ARG A 35 -20.87 6.10 4.88
N VAL A 36 -19.81 6.52 5.55
CA VAL A 36 -18.49 5.95 5.28
C VAL A 36 -18.38 4.54 5.85
N GLY A 37 -18.80 4.33 7.09
CA GLY A 37 -18.94 2.99 7.66
C GLY A 37 -20.32 2.38 7.38
N PRO A 38 -20.45 1.05 7.24
CA PRO A 38 -21.75 0.40 7.11
C PRO A 38 -22.60 0.58 8.38
N SER A 39 -23.93 0.47 8.27
CA SER A 39 -24.80 0.42 9.44
C SER A 39 -24.70 -0.95 10.13
N GLU A 40 -25.03 -1.01 11.42
CA GLU A 40 -25.10 -2.27 12.17
C GLU A 40 -26.04 -3.29 11.50
N ALA A 41 -27.20 -2.83 11.02
CA ALA A 41 -28.15 -3.69 10.30
C ALA A 41 -27.53 -4.30 9.03
N ALA A 42 -26.74 -3.52 8.27
CA ALA A 42 -26.04 -4.03 7.09
C ALA A 42 -24.97 -5.07 7.44
N VAL A 43 -24.27 -4.87 8.56
CA VAL A 43 -23.27 -5.85 9.05
C VAL A 43 -23.96 -7.14 9.50
N VAL A 44 -25.08 -7.04 10.21
CA VAL A 44 -25.90 -8.21 10.63
C VAL A 44 -26.41 -8.99 9.44
N ALA A 45 -26.83 -8.30 8.37
CA ALA A 45 -27.32 -8.94 7.14
C ALA A 45 -26.26 -9.81 6.42
N LEU A 46 -24.96 -9.59 6.67
CA LEU A 46 -23.90 -10.45 6.15
C LEU A 46 -24.04 -11.92 6.58
N ALA A 47 -24.71 -12.19 7.69
CA ALA A 47 -25.02 -13.56 8.12
C ALA A 47 -25.83 -14.36 7.08
N GLU A 48 -26.61 -13.68 6.23
CA GLU A 48 -27.37 -14.30 5.14
C GLU A 48 -26.49 -14.91 4.04
N LEU A 49 -25.19 -14.56 3.99
CA LEU A 49 -24.21 -15.16 3.08
C LEU A 49 -23.62 -16.48 3.61
N HIS A 50 -23.88 -16.82 4.88
CA HIS A 50 -23.40 -18.06 5.52
C HIS A 50 -24.32 -19.22 5.19
N GLU A 51 -24.32 -19.64 3.93
CA GLU A 51 -25.08 -20.80 3.45
C GLU A 51 -24.18 -22.04 3.35
N PRO A 52 -24.76 -23.26 3.45
CA PRO A 52 -24.06 -24.47 3.05
C PRO A 52 -23.62 -24.40 1.58
N PHE A 53 -22.54 -25.10 1.24
CA PHE A 53 -22.12 -25.17 -0.16
C PHE A 53 -23.27 -25.70 -1.04
N PRO A 54 -23.66 -24.96 -2.08
CA PRO A 54 -24.86 -25.34 -2.89
C PRO A 54 -24.72 -26.72 -3.55
N LEU A 55 -25.73 -27.52 -3.41
CA LEU A 55 -25.81 -28.85 -4.04
C LEU A 55 -26.07 -28.81 -5.56
N SER A 56 -26.61 -27.70 -6.04
CA SER A 56 -26.98 -27.51 -7.46
C SER A 56 -26.49 -26.15 -7.95
N PRO A 57 -26.23 -25.97 -9.25
CA PRO A 57 -25.86 -24.68 -9.82
C PRO A 57 -26.94 -23.63 -9.55
N CYS A 58 -26.50 -22.40 -9.26
CA CYS A 58 -27.34 -21.24 -9.11
C CYS A 58 -27.31 -20.38 -10.38
N ASP A 59 -28.35 -19.65 -10.66
CA ASP A 59 -28.39 -18.68 -11.76
C ASP A 59 -27.37 -17.52 -11.46
N PRO A 60 -26.41 -17.25 -12.36
CA PRO A 60 -25.41 -16.20 -12.14
C PRO A 60 -26.02 -14.82 -11.89
N MET A 61 -27.14 -14.48 -12.53
CA MET A 61 -27.85 -13.22 -12.32
C MET A 61 -28.38 -13.09 -10.88
N ALA A 62 -28.93 -14.17 -10.34
CA ALA A 62 -29.45 -14.20 -8.97
C ALA A 62 -28.28 -14.09 -7.95
N VAL A 63 -27.16 -14.78 -8.20
CA VAL A 63 -25.96 -14.70 -7.36
C VAL A 63 -25.43 -13.27 -7.28
N ILE A 64 -25.29 -12.58 -8.41
CA ILE A 64 -24.78 -11.21 -8.45
C ILE A 64 -25.75 -10.21 -7.83
N LYS A 65 -27.06 -10.37 -8.05
CA LYS A 65 -28.08 -9.52 -7.40
C LYS A 65 -28.01 -9.64 -5.88
N ARG A 66 -27.96 -10.86 -5.36
CA ARG A 66 -27.83 -11.12 -3.93
C ARG A 66 -26.54 -10.57 -3.34
N LEU A 67 -25.40 -10.74 -4.04
CA LEU A 67 -24.11 -10.19 -3.63
C LEU A 67 -24.15 -8.65 -3.55
N ASP A 68 -24.77 -7.97 -4.52
CA ASP A 68 -24.91 -6.53 -4.51
C ASP A 68 -25.85 -6.05 -3.38
N GLU A 69 -27.01 -6.68 -3.22
CA GLU A 69 -28.03 -6.30 -2.23
C GLU A 69 -27.47 -6.34 -0.80
N ILE A 70 -26.78 -7.43 -0.45
CA ILE A 70 -26.21 -7.62 0.89
C ILE A 70 -24.85 -6.93 0.99
N GLY A 71 -23.97 -7.17 0.03
CA GLY A 71 -22.56 -6.75 0.08
C GLY A 71 -22.39 -5.25 -0.07
N SER A 72 -23.04 -4.61 -1.05
CA SER A 72 -22.88 -3.18 -1.29
C SER A 72 -23.31 -2.32 -0.09
N ALA A 73 -24.30 -2.75 0.68
CA ALA A 73 -24.76 -2.07 1.89
C ALA A 73 -23.74 -2.20 3.04
N ALA A 74 -22.99 -3.30 3.10
CA ALA A 74 -22.03 -3.62 4.14
C ALA A 74 -20.58 -3.19 3.82
N THR A 75 -20.34 -2.53 2.67
CA THR A 75 -19.02 -2.00 2.33
C THR A 75 -18.67 -0.76 3.14
N VAL A 76 -17.38 -0.58 3.43
CA VAL A 76 -16.84 0.73 3.82
C VAL A 76 -16.62 1.56 2.55
N ALA A 77 -17.09 2.81 2.53
CA ALA A 77 -17.04 3.68 1.34
C ALA A 77 -15.62 4.24 1.12
N THR A 78 -14.65 3.37 0.92
CA THR A 78 -13.23 3.73 0.71
C THR A 78 -12.97 4.44 -0.62
N THR A 79 -13.89 4.35 -1.57
CA THR A 79 -13.84 5.08 -2.85
C THR A 79 -14.36 6.51 -2.75
N GLY A 80 -14.93 6.89 -1.61
CA GLY A 80 -15.40 8.26 -1.33
C GLY A 80 -14.30 9.16 -0.79
N GLY A 81 -14.65 10.47 -0.63
CA GLY A 81 -13.71 11.50 -0.17
C GLY A 81 -13.51 11.57 1.35
N ARG A 82 -14.28 10.82 2.17
CA ARG A 82 -14.33 10.99 3.63
C ARG A 82 -13.85 9.77 4.42
N TYR A 83 -13.18 8.84 3.75
CA TYR A 83 -12.47 7.73 4.41
C TYR A 83 -11.00 8.10 4.61
N PHE A 84 -10.56 8.23 5.85
CA PHE A 84 -9.20 8.65 6.22
C PHE A 84 -8.43 7.56 6.96
N GLY A 85 -8.79 6.30 6.77
CA GLY A 85 -8.14 5.15 7.40
C GLY A 85 -6.98 4.59 6.56
N PHE A 86 -5.96 4.03 7.23
CA PHE A 86 -4.94 3.12 6.71
C PHE A 86 -4.15 3.62 5.48
N VAL A 87 -4.14 4.93 5.23
CA VAL A 87 -3.51 5.54 4.03
C VAL A 87 -4.14 5.03 2.71
N ASN A 88 -5.43 4.65 2.74
CA ASN A 88 -6.13 4.21 1.54
C ASN A 88 -6.27 5.34 0.53
N GLY A 89 -5.84 5.08 -0.71
CA GLY A 89 -5.88 6.04 -1.80
C GLY A 89 -7.23 6.12 -2.52
N GLY A 90 -8.07 5.11 -2.42
CA GLY A 90 -9.19 4.95 -3.32
C GLY A 90 -8.73 4.41 -4.69
N MET A 91 -9.53 4.64 -5.73
CA MET A 91 -9.23 4.15 -7.08
C MET A 91 -9.62 5.20 -8.11
N VAL A 92 -8.66 5.69 -8.90
CA VAL A 92 -8.96 6.63 -9.98
C VAL A 92 -9.79 5.97 -11.08
N PRO A 93 -10.67 6.70 -11.81
CA PRO A 93 -11.59 6.11 -12.77
C PRO A 93 -10.93 5.24 -13.85
N ALA A 94 -9.76 5.66 -14.35
CA ALA A 94 -9.03 4.89 -15.36
C ALA A 94 -8.54 3.54 -14.82
N ALA A 95 -8.10 3.49 -13.55
CA ALA A 95 -7.69 2.24 -12.90
C ALA A 95 -8.87 1.29 -12.69
N LEU A 96 -10.04 1.81 -12.27
CA LEU A 96 -11.25 1.01 -12.11
C LEU A 96 -11.70 0.38 -13.44
N ALA A 97 -11.73 1.17 -14.50
CA ALA A 97 -12.10 0.69 -15.82
C ALA A 97 -11.08 -0.36 -16.36
N ALA A 98 -9.79 -0.10 -16.15
CA ALA A 98 -8.72 -1.03 -16.52
C ALA A 98 -8.76 -2.35 -15.73
N ASN A 99 -9.16 -2.29 -14.45
CA ASN A 99 -9.38 -3.47 -13.62
C ASN A 99 -10.51 -4.37 -14.18
N TRP A 100 -11.60 -3.77 -14.69
CA TRP A 100 -12.67 -4.53 -15.36
C TRP A 100 -12.17 -5.21 -16.63
N LEU A 101 -11.36 -4.51 -17.45
CA LEU A 101 -10.74 -5.11 -18.63
C LEU A 101 -9.79 -6.25 -18.25
N ALA A 102 -8.95 -6.05 -17.23
CA ALA A 102 -8.04 -7.08 -16.73
C ALA A 102 -8.79 -8.33 -16.25
N GLY A 103 -9.94 -8.15 -15.58
CA GLY A 103 -10.84 -9.24 -15.19
C GLY A 103 -11.42 -9.99 -16.39
N ALA A 104 -11.89 -9.26 -17.42
CA ALA A 104 -12.41 -9.86 -18.65
C ALA A 104 -11.32 -10.60 -19.46
N TRP A 105 -10.11 -10.07 -19.49
CA TRP A 105 -8.97 -10.71 -20.16
C TRP A 105 -8.45 -11.96 -19.44
N ASN A 106 -8.64 -12.05 -18.13
CA ASN A 106 -8.21 -13.17 -17.28
C ASN A 106 -6.75 -13.61 -17.52
N GLN A 107 -5.81 -12.64 -17.51
CA GLN A 107 -4.42 -12.88 -17.85
C GLN A 107 -3.59 -13.31 -16.65
N ASN A 108 -2.75 -14.36 -16.85
CA ASN A 108 -1.73 -14.74 -15.89
C ASN A 108 -0.42 -13.99 -16.21
N ALA A 109 0.05 -13.17 -15.28
CA ALA A 109 1.24 -12.35 -15.46
C ALA A 109 2.55 -13.06 -15.06
N ALA A 110 2.63 -14.39 -15.12
CA ALA A 110 3.83 -15.13 -14.78
C ALA A 110 4.91 -15.03 -15.89
N LEU A 111 4.53 -15.37 -17.11
CA LEU A 111 5.45 -15.44 -18.24
C LEU A 111 4.95 -14.58 -19.41
N ARG A 112 5.88 -14.05 -20.18
CA ARG A 112 5.58 -13.26 -21.37
C ARG A 112 4.76 -14.07 -22.40
N VAL A 113 5.06 -15.34 -22.57
CA VAL A 113 4.30 -16.23 -23.46
C VAL A 113 2.85 -16.45 -23.01
N MET A 114 2.55 -16.37 -21.71
CA MET A 114 1.21 -16.49 -21.17
C MET A 114 0.41 -15.19 -21.31
N SER A 115 1.07 -14.03 -21.19
CA SER A 115 0.47 -12.72 -21.35
C SER A 115 1.50 -11.68 -21.78
N PRO A 116 1.70 -11.47 -23.07
CA PRO A 116 2.62 -10.43 -23.56
C PRO A 116 2.26 -9.03 -23.04
N ILE A 117 0.95 -8.71 -23.00
CA ILE A 117 0.47 -7.41 -22.51
C ILE A 117 0.79 -7.20 -21.03
N ALA A 118 0.62 -8.22 -20.18
CA ALA A 118 0.90 -8.10 -18.75
C ALA A 118 2.40 -7.90 -18.49
N ALA A 119 3.25 -8.65 -19.20
CA ALA A 119 4.70 -8.51 -19.11
C ALA A 119 5.17 -7.12 -19.57
N GLU A 120 4.67 -6.62 -20.70
CA GLU A 120 5.04 -5.31 -21.24
C GLU A 120 4.59 -4.16 -20.32
N LEU A 121 3.33 -4.20 -19.85
CA LEU A 121 2.83 -3.15 -18.98
C LEU A 121 3.56 -3.12 -17.62
N GLU A 122 3.96 -4.27 -17.08
CA GLU A 122 4.78 -4.32 -15.88
C GLU A 122 6.13 -3.63 -16.06
N GLU A 123 6.83 -3.88 -17.17
CA GLU A 123 8.09 -3.21 -17.47
C GLU A 123 7.93 -1.69 -17.62
N VAL A 124 6.88 -1.26 -18.33
CA VAL A 124 6.58 0.17 -18.50
C VAL A 124 6.27 0.83 -17.15
N VAL A 125 5.44 0.18 -16.32
CA VAL A 125 5.10 0.70 -14.98
C VAL A 125 6.33 0.82 -14.09
N LEU A 126 7.17 -0.21 -14.04
CA LEU A 126 8.40 -0.18 -13.24
C LEU A 126 9.33 0.97 -13.67
N ARG A 127 9.54 1.15 -14.98
CA ARG A 127 10.34 2.28 -15.48
C ARG A 127 9.75 3.63 -15.08
N TRP A 128 8.44 3.83 -15.26
CA TRP A 128 7.77 5.08 -14.88
C TRP A 128 7.82 5.35 -13.38
N VAL A 129 7.71 4.30 -12.56
CA VAL A 129 7.82 4.41 -11.10
C VAL A 129 9.23 4.78 -10.70
N CYS A 130 10.26 4.12 -11.22
CA CYS A 130 11.65 4.50 -10.94
C CYS A 130 11.94 5.95 -11.34
N GLU A 131 11.48 6.39 -12.51
CA GLU A 131 11.61 7.78 -12.96
C GLU A 131 10.84 8.76 -12.06
N ALA A 132 9.61 8.44 -11.66
CA ALA A 132 8.79 9.29 -10.80
C ALA A 132 9.39 9.45 -9.40
N LEU A 133 9.97 8.39 -8.87
CA LEU A 133 10.60 8.35 -7.54
C LEU A 133 12.08 8.82 -7.55
N GLY A 134 12.63 9.13 -8.73
CA GLY A 134 14.02 9.55 -8.88
C GLY A 134 15.03 8.45 -8.52
N LEU A 135 14.66 7.19 -8.73
CA LEU A 135 15.51 6.03 -8.48
C LEU A 135 16.45 5.77 -9.66
N PRO A 136 17.58 5.09 -9.45
CA PRO A 136 18.54 4.76 -10.53
C PRO A 136 17.87 3.99 -11.67
N SER A 137 18.29 4.27 -12.89
CA SER A 137 17.71 3.67 -14.11
C SER A 137 18.00 2.18 -14.27
N GLU A 138 19.04 1.68 -13.62
CA GLU A 138 19.44 0.27 -13.59
C GLU A 138 18.59 -0.60 -12.67
N CYS A 139 17.72 0.01 -11.84
CA CYS A 139 16.87 -0.73 -10.92
C CYS A 139 15.95 -1.72 -11.64
N SER A 140 15.77 -2.86 -11.01
CA SER A 140 14.80 -3.90 -11.41
C SER A 140 13.74 -4.04 -10.32
N GLY A 141 12.63 -4.73 -10.62
CA GLY A 141 11.56 -4.88 -9.64
C GLY A 141 10.44 -5.77 -10.11
N GLY A 142 9.36 -5.83 -9.34
CA GLY A 142 8.15 -6.56 -9.68
C GLY A 142 6.92 -6.00 -8.97
N LEU A 143 5.75 -6.19 -9.58
CA LEU A 143 4.47 -5.84 -8.97
C LEU A 143 4.01 -7.00 -8.08
N VAL A 144 3.74 -6.68 -6.83
CA VAL A 144 3.31 -7.62 -5.78
C VAL A 144 2.01 -7.15 -5.14
N THR A 145 1.47 -7.88 -4.16
CA THR A 145 0.17 -7.53 -3.55
C THR A 145 0.21 -6.23 -2.75
N CYS A 146 1.29 -5.99 -1.98
CA CYS A 146 1.38 -4.81 -1.10
C CYS A 146 2.81 -4.58 -0.63
N ALA A 147 3.04 -3.45 0.07
CA ALA A 147 4.34 -3.14 0.66
C ALA A 147 4.89 -4.25 1.56
N THR A 148 4.06 -5.03 2.26
CA THR A 148 4.53 -6.20 3.02
C THR A 148 5.26 -7.20 2.11
N MET A 149 4.69 -7.52 0.94
CA MET A 149 5.32 -8.42 -0.02
C MET A 149 6.47 -7.76 -0.76
N ALA A 150 6.40 -6.45 -0.99
CA ALA A 150 7.51 -5.69 -1.56
C ALA A 150 8.71 -5.66 -0.60
N ASN A 151 8.50 -5.40 0.70
CA ASN A 151 9.50 -5.50 1.74
C ASN A 151 10.08 -6.93 1.81
N PHE A 152 9.22 -7.95 1.81
CA PHE A 152 9.65 -9.37 1.81
C PHE A 152 10.55 -9.67 0.62
N THR A 153 10.14 -9.30 -0.60
CA THR A 153 10.91 -9.52 -1.83
C THR A 153 12.29 -8.85 -1.75
N ALA A 154 12.33 -7.59 -1.34
CA ALA A 154 13.56 -6.83 -1.18
C ALA A 154 14.48 -7.41 -0.09
N LEU A 155 13.92 -7.81 1.06
CA LEU A 155 14.68 -8.42 2.17
C LEU A 155 15.24 -9.80 1.81
N VAL A 156 14.49 -10.62 1.07
CA VAL A 156 14.99 -11.93 0.57
C VAL A 156 16.11 -11.71 -0.44
N THR A 157 16.01 -10.66 -1.29
CA THR A 157 17.09 -10.30 -2.20
C THR A 157 18.32 -9.79 -1.44
N ALA A 158 18.16 -8.92 -0.45
CA ALA A 158 19.26 -8.48 0.41
C ALA A 158 19.95 -9.65 1.10
N ARG A 159 19.16 -10.56 1.67
CA ARG A 159 19.66 -11.80 2.29
C ARG A 159 20.50 -12.63 1.32
N HIS A 160 19.97 -12.86 0.12
CA HIS A 160 20.68 -13.58 -0.93
C HIS A 160 22.01 -12.90 -1.28
N ALA A 161 21.99 -11.59 -1.52
CA ALA A 161 23.18 -10.84 -1.91
C ALA A 161 24.27 -10.84 -0.80
N LEU A 162 23.88 -10.66 0.47
CA LEU A 162 24.82 -10.63 1.58
C LEU A 162 25.43 -12.03 1.84
N LEU A 163 24.61 -13.09 1.82
CA LEU A 163 25.09 -14.45 2.01
C LEU A 163 26.00 -14.90 0.87
N ALA A 164 25.68 -14.53 -0.39
CA ALA A 164 26.53 -14.82 -1.53
C ALA A 164 27.93 -14.19 -1.41
N ARG A 165 28.06 -12.99 -0.82
CA ARG A 165 29.37 -12.37 -0.50
C ARG A 165 30.23 -13.25 0.43
N SER A 166 29.57 -14.02 1.32
CA SER A 166 30.21 -14.96 2.23
C SER A 166 30.39 -16.37 1.65
N GLY A 167 30.09 -16.55 0.35
CA GLY A 167 30.18 -17.85 -0.32
C GLY A 167 29.05 -18.83 0.04
N TRP A 168 27.93 -18.37 0.60
CA TRP A 168 26.77 -19.19 0.98
C TRP A 168 25.65 -19.08 -0.03
N ASP A 169 25.23 -20.20 -0.62
CA ASP A 169 24.07 -20.27 -1.50
C ASP A 169 22.78 -20.52 -0.71
N VAL A 170 22.10 -19.45 -0.33
CA VAL A 170 20.86 -19.56 0.45
C VAL A 170 19.70 -20.22 -0.30
N VAL A 171 19.74 -20.27 -1.62
CA VAL A 171 18.71 -20.91 -2.44
C VAL A 171 18.88 -22.44 -2.39
N ALA A 172 20.11 -22.91 -2.45
CA ALA A 172 20.45 -24.35 -2.36
C ALA A 172 20.49 -24.86 -0.91
N ASP A 173 21.14 -24.11 -0.01
CA ASP A 173 21.49 -24.58 1.35
C ASP A 173 20.53 -24.07 2.44
N GLY A 174 19.66 -23.14 2.12
CA GLY A 174 18.71 -22.55 3.07
C GLY A 174 19.38 -21.67 4.13
N MET A 175 18.67 -21.47 5.28
CA MET A 175 19.14 -20.59 6.37
C MET A 175 19.82 -21.34 7.52
N PHE A 176 19.72 -22.66 7.60
CA PHE A 176 20.31 -23.41 8.69
C PHE A 176 21.83 -23.56 8.49
N GLY A 177 22.60 -22.94 9.40
CA GLY A 177 24.05 -22.90 9.30
C GLY A 177 24.60 -21.72 8.48
N ALA A 178 23.72 -20.88 7.90
CA ALA A 178 24.13 -19.69 7.18
C ALA A 178 24.87 -18.69 8.09
N PRO A 179 25.83 -17.93 7.56
CA PRO A 179 26.44 -16.82 8.28
C PRO A 179 25.38 -15.86 8.83
N PRO A 180 25.56 -15.30 10.03
CA PRO A 180 24.58 -14.40 10.62
C PRO A 180 24.47 -13.09 9.83
N ILE A 181 23.24 -12.65 9.59
CA ILE A 181 22.93 -11.32 9.07
C ILE A 181 22.32 -10.49 10.21
N GLU A 182 22.84 -9.30 10.41
CA GLU A 182 22.30 -8.32 11.35
C GLU A 182 21.22 -7.47 10.65
N VAL A 183 20.14 -7.17 11.37
CA VAL A 183 19.07 -6.29 10.87
C VAL A 183 18.88 -5.14 11.83
N VAL A 184 18.94 -3.92 11.31
CA VAL A 184 18.77 -2.67 12.05
C VAL A 184 17.49 -1.98 11.58
N VAL A 185 16.63 -1.56 12.51
CA VAL A 185 15.36 -0.87 12.23
C VAL A 185 15.17 0.32 13.17
N GLY A 186 14.37 1.32 12.79
CA GLY A 186 13.96 2.41 13.68
C GLY A 186 12.94 1.97 14.73
N GLY A 187 12.86 2.66 15.87
CA GLY A 187 11.94 2.35 16.97
C GLY A 187 10.47 2.43 16.60
N GLU A 188 10.13 3.22 15.59
CA GLU A 188 8.76 3.36 15.07
C GLU A 188 8.57 2.63 13.72
N VAL A 189 9.31 1.54 13.52
CA VAL A 189 9.19 0.68 12.34
C VAL A 189 7.76 0.13 12.18
N HIS A 190 7.23 0.13 10.97
CA HIS A 190 5.89 -0.36 10.71
C HIS A 190 5.78 -1.88 10.92
N ALA A 191 4.65 -2.35 11.49
CA ALA A 191 4.42 -3.76 11.78
C ALA A 191 4.56 -4.69 10.55
N SER A 192 4.28 -4.18 9.34
CA SER A 192 4.46 -4.95 8.09
C SER A 192 5.92 -5.27 7.79
N MET A 193 6.86 -4.39 8.15
CA MET A 193 8.29 -4.65 8.05
C MET A 193 8.71 -5.79 8.99
N LEU A 194 8.27 -5.75 10.25
CA LEU A 194 8.56 -6.84 11.21
C LEU A 194 7.94 -8.17 10.76
N LYS A 195 6.76 -8.14 10.11
CA LYS A 195 6.16 -9.32 9.49
C LYS A 195 7.01 -9.82 8.31
N ALA A 196 7.45 -8.93 7.43
CA ALA A 196 8.31 -9.29 6.29
C ALA A 196 9.64 -9.89 6.75
N LEU A 197 10.30 -9.30 7.77
CA LEU A 197 11.51 -9.84 8.39
C LEU A 197 11.29 -11.24 8.98
N SER A 198 10.14 -11.46 9.63
CA SER A 198 9.79 -12.78 10.16
C SER A 198 9.62 -13.81 9.05
N LEU A 199 8.90 -13.45 7.97
CA LEU A 199 8.70 -14.33 6.81
C LEU A 199 10.01 -14.62 6.07
N ALA A 200 10.92 -13.63 5.99
CA ALA A 200 12.24 -13.79 5.38
C ALA A 200 13.24 -14.61 6.23
N GLY A 201 12.83 -15.06 7.43
CA GLY A 201 13.63 -15.91 8.30
C GLY A 201 14.58 -15.19 9.26
N PHE A 202 14.55 -13.85 9.31
CA PHE A 202 15.43 -13.08 10.22
C PHE A 202 14.96 -13.12 11.68
N GLY A 203 13.65 -13.28 11.92
CA GLY A 203 13.07 -13.30 13.26
C GLY A 203 12.95 -11.90 13.89
N ARG A 204 11.73 -11.45 14.09
CA ARG A 204 11.40 -10.09 14.60
C ARG A 204 11.99 -9.72 15.98
N LYS A 205 12.43 -10.70 16.78
CA LYS A 205 13.09 -10.48 18.08
C LYS A 205 14.60 -10.32 17.98
N ARG A 206 15.17 -10.53 16.79
CA ARG A 206 16.62 -10.47 16.57
C ARG A 206 17.07 -9.18 15.89
N VAL A 207 16.13 -8.26 15.65
CA VAL A 207 16.43 -6.95 15.08
C VAL A 207 17.04 -6.02 16.13
N THR A 208 18.00 -5.22 15.72
CA THR A 208 18.54 -4.11 16.52
C THR A 208 17.64 -2.89 16.29
N ILE A 209 17.10 -2.34 17.37
CA ILE A 209 16.21 -1.18 17.32
C ILE A 209 17.02 0.07 17.62
N VAL A 210 16.98 1.04 16.71
CA VAL A 210 17.57 2.36 16.88
C VAL A 210 16.49 3.30 17.42
N GLU A 211 16.81 4.10 18.43
CA GLU A 211 15.92 5.10 19.00
C GLU A 211 15.34 6.02 17.91
N ALA A 212 14.07 6.37 18.06
CA ALA A 212 13.39 7.36 17.23
C ALA A 212 13.27 8.70 17.96
N ASP A 213 13.18 9.79 17.21
CA ASP A 213 12.87 11.11 17.74
C ASP A 213 11.38 11.30 18.03
N GLY A 214 10.97 12.50 18.47
CA GLY A 214 9.58 12.82 18.76
C GLY A 214 8.62 12.80 17.56
N GLN A 215 9.16 12.72 16.33
CA GLN A 215 8.39 12.56 15.09
C GLN A 215 8.49 11.14 14.51
N GLY A 216 9.20 10.24 15.17
CA GLY A 216 9.35 8.84 14.78
C GLY A 216 10.44 8.59 13.75
N ARG A 217 11.32 9.54 13.51
CA ARG A 217 12.48 9.38 12.64
C ARG A 217 13.59 8.62 13.36
N MET A 218 14.20 7.67 12.69
CA MET A 218 15.39 6.98 13.19
C MET A 218 16.49 8.00 13.52
N ARG A 219 17.12 7.88 14.67
CA ARG A 219 18.26 8.73 15.04
C ARG A 219 19.54 8.20 14.44
N ALA A 220 20.05 8.84 13.38
CA ALA A 220 21.30 8.42 12.72
C ALA A 220 22.50 8.44 13.63
N ASP A 221 22.55 9.35 14.64
CA ASP A 221 23.59 9.43 15.66
C ASP A 221 23.59 8.25 16.65
N LYS A 222 22.56 7.40 16.61
CA LYS A 222 22.41 6.19 17.43
C LYS A 222 22.56 4.89 16.64
N LEU A 223 22.95 4.98 15.37
CA LEU A 223 23.24 3.78 14.59
C LEU A 223 24.32 2.94 15.27
N PRO A 224 24.13 1.61 15.37
CA PRO A 224 25.19 0.73 15.83
C PRO A 224 26.34 0.68 14.81
N ARG A 225 27.44 0.05 15.16
CA ARG A 225 28.48 -0.29 14.18
C ARG A 225 27.85 -1.24 13.15
N LEU A 226 27.94 -0.88 11.88
CA LEU A 226 27.46 -1.67 10.75
C LEU A 226 28.59 -2.57 10.21
N SER A 227 28.24 -3.57 9.41
CA SER A 227 29.16 -4.44 8.68
C SER A 227 28.59 -4.75 7.29
N ASP A 228 29.36 -5.43 6.46
CA ASP A 228 28.95 -5.91 5.15
C ASP A 228 27.91 -7.05 5.21
N GLN A 229 27.58 -7.53 6.43
CA GLN A 229 26.49 -8.47 6.73
C GLN A 229 25.31 -7.79 7.45
N THR A 230 25.17 -6.48 7.34
CA THR A 230 24.08 -5.72 7.97
C THR A 230 23.06 -5.26 6.95
N ILE A 231 21.75 -5.39 7.27
CA ILE A 231 20.64 -4.75 6.56
C ILE A 231 20.08 -3.64 7.45
N VAL A 232 20.09 -2.41 6.96
CA VAL A 232 19.45 -1.26 7.63
C VAL A 232 18.14 -0.95 6.94
N CYS A 233 17.01 -1.01 7.67
CA CYS A 233 15.69 -0.67 7.14
C CYS A 233 15.26 0.71 7.62
N ILE A 234 15.03 1.63 6.69
CA ILE A 234 14.58 3.01 6.94
C ILE A 234 13.21 3.27 6.34
N GLN A 235 12.50 4.28 6.84
CA GLN A 235 11.16 4.64 6.40
C GLN A 235 11.14 5.95 5.63
N ALA A 236 10.47 5.96 4.47
CA ALA A 236 10.05 7.17 3.78
C ALA A 236 8.56 7.39 4.02
N GLY A 237 8.24 8.15 5.07
CA GLY A 237 6.87 8.42 5.53
C GLY A 237 6.41 7.47 6.64
N ASN A 238 6.59 7.89 7.90
CA ASN A 238 6.05 7.15 9.04
C ASN A 238 4.52 7.14 9.00
N VAL A 239 3.89 5.98 9.28
CA VAL A 239 2.44 5.79 9.16
C VAL A 239 1.63 6.70 10.09
N ASN A 240 2.18 7.14 11.22
CA ASN A 240 1.52 8.01 12.19
C ASN A 240 1.76 9.49 11.89
N THR A 241 3.00 9.89 11.67
CA THR A 241 3.40 11.30 11.57
C THR A 241 3.67 11.77 10.15
N GLY A 242 3.92 10.87 9.21
CA GLY A 242 4.39 11.20 7.86
C GLY A 242 5.88 11.54 7.79
N ALA A 243 6.62 11.48 8.89
CA ALA A 243 8.04 11.85 8.96
C ALA A 243 8.93 10.88 8.17
N PHE A 244 10.09 11.36 7.74
CA PHE A 244 11.07 10.63 6.94
C PHE A 244 12.34 10.40 7.72
N ASP A 245 12.90 9.21 7.66
CA ASP A 245 14.18 8.88 8.26
C ASP A 245 15.32 9.66 7.57
N PRO A 246 16.46 9.91 8.25
CA PRO A 246 17.59 10.67 7.73
C PRO A 246 18.42 9.82 6.74
N ALA A 247 17.89 9.65 5.51
CA ALA A 247 18.42 8.73 4.51
C ALA A 247 19.85 9.10 4.07
N VAL A 248 20.19 10.38 4.01
CA VAL A 248 21.54 10.83 3.61
C VAL A 248 22.59 10.30 4.56
N GLU A 249 22.37 10.46 5.87
CA GLU A 249 23.30 10.04 6.91
C GLU A 249 23.36 8.52 7.02
N VAL A 250 22.22 7.85 6.99
CA VAL A 250 22.14 6.39 7.09
C VAL A 250 22.77 5.71 5.87
N CYS A 251 22.44 6.14 4.65
CA CYS A 251 23.03 5.57 3.44
C CYS A 251 24.54 5.82 3.35
N LYS A 252 25.02 6.97 3.83
CA LYS A 252 26.46 7.24 3.92
C LYS A 252 27.14 6.26 4.87
N ALA A 253 26.65 6.13 6.10
CA ALA A 253 27.22 5.21 7.10
C ALA A 253 27.18 3.75 6.62
N ALA A 254 26.07 3.33 5.99
CA ALA A 254 25.93 1.98 5.45
C ALA A 254 26.93 1.70 4.31
N ARG A 255 27.09 2.64 3.39
CA ARG A 255 28.03 2.50 2.25
C ARG A 255 29.48 2.37 2.71
N GLU A 256 29.89 3.14 3.72
CA GLU A 256 31.25 3.06 4.27
C GLU A 256 31.58 1.70 4.88
N GLN A 257 30.57 0.93 5.28
CA GLN A 257 30.68 -0.38 5.90
C GLN A 257 30.21 -1.54 5.01
N GLY A 258 29.78 -1.27 3.78
CA GLY A 258 29.27 -2.29 2.85
C GLY A 258 27.89 -2.86 3.22
N ALA A 259 27.17 -2.24 4.17
CA ALA A 259 25.85 -2.65 4.58
C ALA A 259 24.79 -2.38 3.49
N TRP A 260 23.72 -3.17 3.50
CA TRP A 260 22.55 -3.01 2.62
C TRP A 260 21.55 -2.05 3.25
N VAL A 261 21.04 -1.09 2.49
CA VAL A 261 19.93 -0.22 2.92
C VAL A 261 18.66 -0.59 2.18
N HIS A 262 17.60 -0.85 2.94
CA HIS A 262 16.26 -1.07 2.44
C HIS A 262 15.31 0.04 2.89
N VAL A 263 14.48 0.54 1.98
CA VAL A 263 13.51 1.63 2.22
C VAL A 263 12.10 1.10 2.22
N ASP A 264 11.41 1.13 3.37
CA ASP A 264 9.95 1.07 3.42
C ASP A 264 9.38 2.44 3.06
N GLY A 265 9.04 2.61 1.82
CA GLY A 265 8.43 3.81 1.27
C GLY A 265 6.99 3.59 0.85
N ALA A 266 6.23 2.84 1.64
CA ALA A 266 4.88 2.38 1.31
C ALA A 266 3.97 3.48 0.74
N PHE A 267 4.14 4.74 1.16
CA PHE A 267 3.45 5.88 0.54
C PHE A 267 4.35 7.12 0.40
N GLY A 268 5.25 7.37 1.35
CA GLY A 268 5.96 8.64 1.43
C GLY A 268 6.96 8.87 0.30
N LEU A 269 7.55 7.84 -0.32
CA LEU A 269 8.44 8.00 -1.47
C LEU A 269 7.80 8.81 -2.61
N TRP A 270 6.49 8.75 -2.77
CA TRP A 270 5.78 9.51 -3.80
C TRP A 270 5.84 11.02 -3.61
N ALA A 271 6.24 11.51 -2.43
CA ALA A 271 6.52 12.92 -2.18
C ALA A 271 7.59 13.48 -3.15
N ARG A 272 8.47 12.61 -3.67
CA ARG A 272 9.53 12.94 -4.64
C ARG A 272 9.00 13.64 -5.89
N ILE A 273 7.78 13.34 -6.33
CA ILE A 273 7.22 13.89 -7.56
C ILE A 273 6.85 15.39 -7.44
N SER A 274 6.74 15.90 -6.21
CA SER A 274 6.40 17.30 -5.95
C SER A 274 7.65 18.10 -5.56
N PRO A 275 7.99 19.16 -6.30
CA PRO A 275 9.05 20.07 -5.92
C PRO A 275 8.89 20.69 -4.51
N LYS A 276 7.64 20.74 -4.02
CA LYS A 276 7.34 21.23 -2.67
C LYS A 276 7.81 20.26 -1.58
N TYR A 277 7.79 18.96 -1.86
CA TYR A 277 8.05 17.89 -0.88
C TYR A 277 9.26 17.02 -1.22
N GLU A 278 9.88 17.19 -2.38
CA GLU A 278 11.04 16.37 -2.81
C GLU A 278 12.23 16.46 -1.84
N HIS A 279 12.40 17.57 -1.13
CA HIS A 279 13.45 17.73 -0.13
C HIS A 279 13.35 16.68 1.00
N LEU A 280 12.15 16.15 1.29
CA LEU A 280 11.93 15.09 2.28
C LEU A 280 12.48 13.74 1.82
N THR A 281 12.71 13.58 0.52
CA THR A 281 13.17 12.32 -0.07
C THR A 281 14.66 12.32 -0.45
N GLN A 282 15.43 13.30 0.01
CA GLN A 282 16.87 13.36 -0.25
C GLN A 282 17.60 12.16 0.36
N GLY A 283 18.49 11.55 -0.43
CA GLY A 283 19.29 10.39 -0.03
C GLY A 283 18.62 9.03 -0.15
N PHE A 284 17.29 8.94 -0.29
CA PHE A 284 16.62 7.66 -0.45
C PHE A 284 16.97 6.96 -1.78
N ASP A 285 17.34 7.70 -2.81
CA ASP A 285 17.86 7.18 -4.08
C ASP A 285 19.21 6.45 -3.92
N GLN A 286 19.90 6.61 -2.80
CA GLN A 286 21.19 5.97 -2.52
C GLN A 286 21.06 4.58 -1.90
N ALA A 287 19.88 4.16 -1.50
CA ALA A 287 19.60 2.83 -0.96
C ALA A 287 19.78 1.71 -1.99
N ASP A 288 19.72 0.45 -1.55
CA ASP A 288 19.88 -0.73 -2.38
C ASP A 288 18.54 -1.34 -2.80
N SER A 289 17.47 -1.09 -2.03
CA SER A 289 16.13 -1.59 -2.34
C SER A 289 15.02 -0.73 -1.74
N TRP A 290 13.83 -0.78 -2.39
CA TRP A 290 12.67 0.03 -2.01
C TRP A 290 11.39 -0.80 -2.11
N ALA A 291 10.45 -0.52 -1.22
CA ALA A 291 9.09 -1.00 -1.26
C ALA A 291 8.12 0.18 -1.28
N THR A 292 7.12 0.15 -2.17
CA THR A 292 6.05 1.15 -2.18
C THR A 292 4.71 0.54 -2.58
N ASP A 293 3.60 1.25 -2.31
CA ASP A 293 2.25 0.83 -2.70
C ASP A 293 1.67 1.79 -3.74
N ALA A 294 1.19 1.24 -4.85
CA ALA A 294 0.42 2.00 -5.83
C ALA A 294 -1.05 2.15 -5.42
N HIS A 295 -1.57 1.25 -4.56
CA HIS A 295 -2.93 1.35 -4.02
C HIS A 295 -3.08 2.36 -2.86
N LYS A 296 -1.97 3.00 -2.43
CA LYS A 296 -2.00 4.13 -1.49
C LYS A 296 -2.08 5.44 -2.26
N TRP A 297 -1.04 6.24 -2.26
CA TRP A 297 -1.06 7.59 -2.82
C TRP A 297 -1.30 7.69 -4.33
N PRO A 298 -0.81 6.77 -5.19
CA PRO A 298 -1.16 6.79 -6.62
C PRO A 298 -2.61 6.41 -6.95
N ASN A 299 -3.38 5.92 -5.97
CA ASN A 299 -4.80 5.58 -6.13
C ASN A 299 -5.11 4.56 -7.25
N VAL A 300 -4.27 3.55 -7.37
CA VAL A 300 -4.45 2.46 -8.34
C VAL A 300 -5.58 1.51 -7.94
N GLY A 301 -5.87 1.41 -6.65
CA GLY A 301 -6.80 0.43 -6.09
C GLY A 301 -6.11 -0.87 -5.66
N TYR A 302 -6.82 -1.68 -4.85
CA TYR A 302 -6.32 -2.94 -4.34
C TYR A 302 -6.39 -4.04 -5.40
N ASP A 303 -5.34 -4.88 -5.46
CA ASP A 303 -4.11 -4.81 -4.70
C ASP A 303 -2.94 -4.41 -5.63
N SER A 304 -2.02 -3.55 -5.18
CA SER A 304 -0.88 -3.14 -5.99
C SER A 304 0.26 -2.60 -5.11
N GLY A 305 1.27 -3.44 -4.85
CA GLY A 305 2.55 -3.09 -4.25
C GLY A 305 3.67 -3.23 -5.27
N ILE A 306 4.80 -2.58 -5.04
CA ILE A 306 5.95 -2.55 -5.94
C ILE A 306 7.22 -2.77 -5.14
N ALA A 307 7.94 -3.86 -5.48
CA ALA A 307 9.29 -4.13 -5.00
C ALA A 307 10.29 -3.63 -6.02
N ILE A 308 11.29 -2.87 -5.58
CA ILE A 308 12.35 -2.33 -6.44
C ILE A 308 13.69 -2.63 -5.79
N VAL A 309 14.65 -3.06 -6.57
CA VAL A 309 16.02 -3.39 -6.13
C VAL A 309 17.01 -2.81 -7.13
N ARG A 310 18.09 -2.22 -6.63
CA ARG A 310 19.18 -1.69 -7.48
C ARG A 310 19.86 -2.81 -8.26
N ASP A 311 20.24 -3.89 -7.59
CA ASP A 311 20.88 -5.07 -8.21
C ASP A 311 19.81 -6.04 -8.76
N GLY A 312 19.46 -5.86 -10.03
CA GLY A 312 18.52 -6.74 -10.73
C GLY A 312 19.02 -8.19 -10.86
N THR A 313 20.33 -8.42 -10.82
CA THR A 313 20.91 -9.76 -10.86
C THR A 313 20.65 -10.50 -9.55
N ALA A 314 20.87 -9.84 -8.41
CA ALA A 314 20.56 -10.40 -7.11
C ALA A 314 19.05 -10.67 -6.92
N LEU A 315 18.18 -9.76 -7.42
CA LEU A 315 16.74 -9.98 -7.42
C LEU A 315 16.36 -11.23 -8.21
N ARG A 316 16.86 -11.35 -9.43
CA ARG A 316 16.58 -12.52 -10.28
C ARG A 316 17.14 -13.81 -9.68
N ALA A 317 18.32 -13.79 -9.09
CA ALA A 317 18.92 -14.95 -8.43
C ALA A 317 18.11 -15.41 -7.21
N SER A 318 17.54 -14.47 -6.45
CA SER A 318 16.76 -14.78 -5.24
C SER A 318 15.31 -15.22 -5.51
N MET A 319 14.72 -14.81 -6.66
CA MET A 319 13.31 -15.06 -7.02
C MET A 319 13.15 -16.03 -8.17
N GLY A 320 14.22 -16.30 -8.93
CA GLY A 320 14.16 -17.10 -10.14
C GLY A 320 13.78 -18.55 -9.88
N ILE A 321 12.99 -19.10 -10.80
CA ILE A 321 12.64 -20.53 -10.83
C ILE A 321 13.30 -21.15 -12.05
N THR A 322 13.98 -22.29 -11.86
CA THR A 322 14.51 -23.13 -12.95
C THR A 322 13.62 -24.36 -13.09
N ALA A 323 13.05 -24.55 -14.29
CA ALA A 323 12.27 -25.74 -14.61
C ALA A 323 12.49 -26.13 -16.07
N ALA A 324 12.36 -27.44 -16.37
CA ALA A 324 12.65 -27.99 -17.70
C ALA A 324 11.79 -27.41 -18.85
N TYR A 325 10.63 -26.79 -18.53
CA TYR A 325 9.76 -26.13 -19.50
C TYR A 325 10.01 -24.62 -19.63
N LEU A 326 11.00 -24.10 -18.90
CA LEU A 326 11.39 -22.69 -18.94
C LEU A 326 12.65 -22.56 -19.80
N GLU A 327 12.49 -22.16 -21.04
CA GLU A 327 13.64 -21.85 -21.89
C GLU A 327 14.33 -20.56 -21.44
N PRO A 328 15.68 -20.52 -21.36
CA PRO A 328 16.40 -19.30 -21.09
C PRO A 328 16.19 -18.29 -22.24
N GLY A 329 15.36 -17.30 -22.03
CA GLY A 329 15.13 -16.20 -22.97
C GLY A 329 15.97 -14.97 -22.64
N SER A 330 16.18 -14.09 -23.63
CA SER A 330 16.84 -12.79 -23.45
C SER A 330 15.90 -11.73 -22.87
N LEU A 331 14.60 -11.97 -22.88
CA LEU A 331 13.57 -11.04 -22.39
C LEU A 331 13.28 -11.26 -20.90
N ARG A 332 12.83 -10.19 -20.27
CA ARG A 332 12.40 -10.23 -18.87
C ARG A 332 11.15 -11.10 -18.72
N GLU A 333 11.23 -12.10 -17.83
CA GLU A 333 10.07 -12.89 -17.41
C GLU A 333 9.60 -12.43 -16.03
N PRO A 334 8.33 -11.96 -15.88
CA PRO A 334 7.87 -11.32 -14.65
C PRO A 334 8.01 -12.19 -13.40
N MET A 335 7.78 -13.51 -13.49
CA MET A 335 7.83 -14.42 -12.34
C MET A 335 9.24 -14.56 -11.72
N HIS A 336 10.30 -14.18 -12.43
CA HIS A 336 11.66 -14.20 -11.89
C HIS A 336 12.01 -12.96 -11.07
N HIS A 337 11.03 -12.08 -10.81
CA HIS A 337 11.22 -10.84 -10.06
C HIS A 337 10.24 -10.70 -8.89
N THR A 338 9.43 -11.74 -8.63
CA THR A 338 8.40 -11.76 -7.59
C THR A 338 8.35 -13.11 -6.91
N PRO A 339 7.86 -13.20 -5.66
CA PRO A 339 7.69 -14.47 -4.96
C PRO A 339 6.64 -15.39 -5.59
N GLU A 340 5.64 -14.81 -6.29
CA GLU A 340 4.59 -15.59 -6.93
C GLU A 340 4.93 -15.89 -8.39
N ALA A 341 4.63 -17.11 -8.84
CA ALA A 341 4.67 -17.46 -10.27
C ALA A 341 3.35 -17.05 -10.94
N SER A 342 2.26 -17.78 -10.70
CA SER A 342 0.94 -17.44 -11.23
C SER A 342 0.31 -16.29 -10.45
N ARG A 343 -0.02 -15.20 -11.13
CA ARG A 343 -0.56 -14.00 -10.51
C ARG A 343 -1.38 -13.15 -11.49
N ARG A 344 -2.25 -12.29 -10.93
CA ARG A 344 -3.01 -11.34 -11.74
C ARG A 344 -2.11 -10.26 -12.37
N ALA A 345 -2.59 -9.67 -13.45
CA ALA A 345 -1.87 -8.66 -14.23
C ALA A 345 -2.02 -7.25 -13.61
N ARG A 346 -1.43 -7.00 -12.42
CA ARG A 346 -1.46 -5.71 -11.70
C ARG A 346 -0.90 -4.53 -12.50
N GLY A 347 -0.11 -4.80 -13.53
CA GLY A 347 0.41 -3.78 -14.44
C GLY A 347 -0.67 -3.04 -15.22
N VAL A 348 -1.83 -3.66 -15.45
CA VAL A 348 -2.91 -3.10 -16.28
C VAL A 348 -3.51 -1.86 -15.63
N GLU A 349 -4.02 -1.98 -14.40
CA GLU A 349 -4.58 -0.86 -13.67
C GLU A 349 -3.51 0.16 -13.23
N SER A 350 -2.31 -0.30 -12.92
CA SER A 350 -1.18 0.58 -12.56
C SER A 350 -0.78 1.46 -13.73
N TRP A 351 -0.66 0.89 -14.93
CA TRP A 351 -0.39 1.63 -16.16
C TRP A 351 -1.49 2.65 -16.46
N ALA A 352 -2.77 2.23 -16.37
CA ALA A 352 -3.90 3.09 -16.66
C ALA A 352 -4.00 4.28 -15.69
N ALA A 353 -3.77 4.08 -14.40
CA ALA A 353 -3.73 5.14 -13.41
C ALA A 353 -2.61 6.14 -13.70
N LEU A 354 -1.37 5.65 -13.84
CA LEU A 354 -0.21 6.51 -14.07
C LEU A 354 -0.29 7.24 -15.42
N LYS A 355 -0.79 6.57 -16.47
CA LYS A 355 -1.01 7.19 -17.78
C LYS A 355 -2.07 8.27 -17.74
N SER A 356 -3.18 8.03 -17.02
CA SER A 356 -4.29 8.97 -16.88
C SER A 356 -3.91 10.20 -16.07
N LEU A 357 -3.20 10.03 -14.97
CA LEU A 357 -2.73 11.12 -14.13
C LEU A 357 -1.57 11.90 -14.78
N GLY A 358 -0.64 11.17 -15.38
CA GLY A 358 0.63 11.75 -15.79
C GLY A 358 1.41 12.29 -14.57
N ARG A 359 2.60 12.82 -14.81
CA ARG A 359 3.44 13.41 -13.73
C ARG A 359 2.74 14.61 -13.07
N SER A 360 2.10 15.47 -13.85
CA SER A 360 1.43 16.68 -13.33
C SER A 360 0.19 16.35 -12.51
N GLY A 361 -0.64 15.41 -12.94
CA GLY A 361 -1.83 14.99 -12.20
C GLY A 361 -1.49 14.25 -10.91
N LEU A 362 -0.48 13.38 -10.93
CA LEU A 362 0.01 12.72 -9.71
C LEU A 362 0.60 13.73 -8.70
N ARG A 363 1.39 14.70 -9.20
CA ARG A 363 1.89 15.81 -8.40
C ARG A 363 0.73 16.61 -7.76
N ALA A 364 -0.26 17.01 -8.56
CA ALA A 364 -1.42 17.76 -8.07
C ALA A 364 -2.22 16.99 -7.01
N LEU A 365 -2.36 15.66 -7.17
CA LEU A 365 -3.00 14.79 -6.19
C LEU A 365 -2.23 14.80 -4.85
N ILE A 366 -0.91 14.64 -4.89
CA ILE A 366 -0.05 14.66 -3.69
C ILE A 366 -0.13 16.01 -2.99
N GLU A 367 0.06 17.10 -3.72
CA GLU A 367 0.03 18.45 -3.15
C GLU A 367 -1.34 18.80 -2.54
N ARG A 368 -2.44 18.39 -3.19
CA ARG A 368 -3.80 18.60 -2.70
C ARG A 368 -4.08 17.81 -1.43
N THR A 369 -3.71 16.53 -1.37
CA THR A 369 -3.93 15.72 -0.17
C THR A 369 -3.08 16.19 1.02
N CYS A 370 -1.88 16.69 0.79
CA CYS A 370 -1.08 17.34 1.81
C CYS A 370 -1.72 18.66 2.28
N ALA A 371 -2.26 19.47 1.37
CA ALA A 371 -2.97 20.71 1.74
C ALA A 371 -4.21 20.41 2.58
N HIS A 372 -4.96 19.35 2.24
CA HIS A 372 -6.10 18.90 3.04
C HIS A 372 -5.70 18.41 4.44
N ALA A 373 -4.55 17.74 4.58
CA ALA A 373 -4.01 17.36 5.88
C ALA A 373 -3.66 18.60 6.73
N GLN A 374 -3.04 19.61 6.14
CA GLN A 374 -2.78 20.89 6.82
C GLN A 374 -4.07 21.58 7.25
N ARG A 375 -5.13 21.59 6.39
CA ARG A 375 -6.44 22.12 6.74
C ARG A 375 -7.08 21.37 7.92
N PHE A 376 -6.99 20.04 7.96
CA PHE A 376 -7.39 19.25 9.13
C PHE A 376 -6.64 19.68 10.39
N ALA A 377 -5.31 19.75 10.33
CA ALA A 377 -4.49 20.11 11.48
C ALA A 377 -4.82 21.50 12.04
N GLN A 378 -5.02 22.47 11.14
CA GLN A 378 -5.39 23.83 11.53
C GLN A 378 -6.78 23.86 12.17
N GLY A 379 -7.81 23.28 11.53
CA GLY A 379 -9.17 23.28 12.05
C GLY A 379 -9.29 22.52 13.38
N LEU A 380 -8.53 21.42 13.58
CA LEU A 380 -8.48 20.71 14.84
C LEU A 380 -7.86 21.59 15.96
N LYS A 381 -6.79 22.32 15.69
CA LYS A 381 -6.15 23.25 16.63
C LYS A 381 -7.09 24.41 16.98
N GLU A 382 -7.76 24.99 16.00
CA GLU A 382 -8.78 26.04 16.21
C GLU A 382 -9.96 25.52 17.05
N GLY A 383 -10.32 24.25 16.90
CA GLY A 383 -11.29 23.54 17.75
C GLY A 383 -10.77 23.14 19.13
N GLY A 384 -9.57 23.60 19.54
CA GLY A 384 -8.97 23.32 20.86
C GLY A 384 -8.49 21.88 21.03
N LEU A 385 -8.15 21.17 19.96
CA LEU A 385 -7.65 19.79 19.97
C LEU A 385 -6.12 19.74 19.82
N GLU A 386 -5.48 18.78 20.46
CA GLU A 386 -4.02 18.60 20.42
C GLU A 386 -3.59 17.82 19.19
N VAL A 387 -2.94 18.47 18.22
CA VAL A 387 -2.27 17.81 17.09
C VAL A 387 -0.87 17.45 17.52
N LEU A 388 -0.52 16.14 17.43
CA LEU A 388 0.69 15.56 18.04
C LEU A 388 1.90 15.54 17.12
N ASN A 389 1.72 15.77 15.82
CA ASN A 389 2.81 15.70 14.84
C ASN A 389 3.02 17.00 14.05
N ASP A 390 4.21 17.15 13.52
CA ASP A 390 4.51 18.12 12.48
C ASP A 390 3.91 17.60 11.16
N VAL A 391 2.79 18.14 10.71
CA VAL A 391 2.11 17.63 9.52
C VAL A 391 2.94 17.92 8.27
N VAL A 392 3.94 17.09 8.02
CA VAL A 392 4.92 17.28 6.93
C VAL A 392 4.38 16.86 5.55
N ILE A 393 3.48 15.87 5.53
CA ILE A 393 2.75 15.42 4.32
C ILE A 393 1.26 15.20 4.65
N ASN A 394 0.71 14.06 4.37
CA ASN A 394 -0.73 13.75 4.40
C ASN A 394 -1.22 13.05 5.67
N GLN A 395 -0.44 13.04 6.75
CA GLN A 395 -0.80 12.39 8.02
C GLN A 395 -1.05 13.44 9.11
N VAL A 396 -2.18 13.33 9.81
CA VAL A 396 -2.50 14.12 11.00
C VAL A 396 -2.77 13.19 12.17
N LEU A 397 -2.11 13.49 13.29
CA LEU A 397 -2.25 12.73 14.53
C LEU A 397 -2.86 13.64 15.60
N VAL A 398 -4.01 13.27 16.15
CA VAL A 398 -4.75 14.10 17.10
C VAL A 398 -5.11 13.32 18.36
N SER A 399 -4.96 13.98 19.51
CA SER A 399 -5.41 13.46 20.83
C SER A 399 -6.62 14.24 21.32
N PHE A 400 -7.51 13.54 22.00
CA PHE A 400 -8.68 14.14 22.67
C PHE A 400 -8.51 14.17 24.20
N GLY A 401 -7.26 14.06 24.68
CA GLY A 401 -6.90 14.03 26.09
C GLY A 401 -6.77 12.61 26.63
N ARG A 402 -7.60 12.20 27.60
CA ARG A 402 -7.50 10.87 28.22
C ARG A 402 -7.71 9.74 27.20
N PRO A 403 -7.02 8.60 27.34
CA PRO A 403 -7.13 7.47 26.42
C PRO A 403 -8.56 6.97 26.20
N GLU A 404 -9.40 6.95 27.24
CA GLU A 404 -10.79 6.52 27.18
C GLU A 404 -11.63 7.47 26.33
N VAL A 405 -11.44 8.79 26.51
CA VAL A 405 -12.12 9.82 25.73
C VAL A 405 -11.72 9.70 24.26
N THR A 406 -10.42 9.52 23.99
CA THR A 406 -9.93 9.37 22.62
C THR A 406 -10.52 8.14 21.93
N ARG A 407 -10.59 6.99 22.61
CA ARG A 407 -11.24 5.79 22.07
C ARG A 407 -12.74 5.99 21.82
N GLU A 408 -13.43 6.64 22.73
CA GLU A 408 -14.87 6.91 22.61
C GLU A 408 -15.16 7.88 21.46
N VAL A 409 -14.37 8.94 21.30
CA VAL A 409 -14.50 9.88 20.17
C VAL A 409 -14.33 9.13 18.83
N ILE A 410 -13.29 8.29 18.70
CA ILE A 410 -13.06 7.50 17.49
C ILE A 410 -14.27 6.59 17.20
N ARG A 411 -14.76 5.87 18.19
CA ARG A 411 -15.91 4.98 18.06
C ARG A 411 -17.15 5.75 17.56
N ARG A 412 -17.46 6.89 18.16
CA ARG A 412 -18.60 7.73 17.77
C ARG A 412 -18.46 8.35 16.39
N ILE A 413 -17.24 8.74 15.97
CA ILE A 413 -16.99 9.22 14.61
C ILE A 413 -17.32 8.14 13.59
N GLN A 414 -16.90 6.90 13.85
CA GLN A 414 -17.16 5.76 12.98
C GLN A 414 -18.65 5.42 12.93
N GLU A 415 -19.36 5.53 14.06
CA GLU A 415 -20.81 5.31 14.15
C GLU A 415 -21.63 6.45 13.53
N ASP A 416 -21.21 7.71 13.68
CA ASP A 416 -21.84 8.86 13.03
C ASP A 416 -21.84 8.70 11.50
N GLY A 417 -20.76 8.12 10.94
CA GLY A 417 -20.65 7.75 9.54
C GLY A 417 -20.41 8.91 8.58
N THR A 418 -20.25 10.13 9.07
CA THR A 418 -19.86 11.29 8.24
C THR A 418 -18.47 11.11 7.67
N CYS A 419 -17.52 10.64 8.48
CA CYS A 419 -16.18 10.26 8.05
C CYS A 419 -15.70 9.02 8.81
N TRP A 420 -14.54 8.50 8.43
CA TRP A 420 -13.92 7.39 9.13
C TRP A 420 -12.44 7.67 9.38
N CYS A 421 -12.02 7.56 10.64
CA CYS A 421 -10.64 7.69 11.09
C CYS A 421 -10.29 6.51 12.00
N GLY A 422 -9.02 6.10 12.03
CA GLY A 422 -8.54 4.99 12.84
C GLY A 422 -7.82 5.42 14.11
N GLY A 423 -7.83 4.57 15.14
CA GLY A 423 -7.03 4.75 16.34
C GLY A 423 -5.59 4.27 16.19
N THR A 424 -4.71 4.80 17.03
CA THR A 424 -3.32 4.36 17.18
C THR A 424 -2.82 4.65 18.60
N VAL A 425 -1.67 4.06 18.93
CA VAL A 425 -0.90 4.49 20.11
C VAL A 425 0.42 5.06 19.59
N TRP A 426 0.69 6.31 19.90
CA TRP A 426 1.89 7.04 19.50
C TRP A 426 2.69 7.42 20.72
N GLN A 427 3.88 6.83 20.89
CA GLN A 427 4.78 7.09 22.02
C GLN A 427 4.06 7.09 23.38
N GLY A 428 3.22 6.08 23.60
CA GLY A 428 2.43 5.91 24.82
C GLY A 428 1.12 6.72 24.90
N LYS A 429 0.85 7.64 23.96
CA LYS A 429 -0.41 8.39 23.87
C LYS A 429 -1.40 7.70 22.94
N THR A 430 -2.64 7.50 23.40
CA THR A 430 -3.74 7.09 22.51
C THR A 430 -4.13 8.27 21.63
N ALA A 431 -4.18 8.05 20.32
CA ALA A 431 -4.45 9.08 19.33
C ALA A 431 -5.35 8.58 18.21
N MET A 432 -5.98 9.50 17.51
CA MET A 432 -6.66 9.27 16.24
C MET A 432 -5.75 9.71 15.10
N ARG A 433 -5.70 8.90 14.05
CA ARG A 433 -4.95 9.19 12.83
C ARG A 433 -5.88 9.51 11.67
N ILE A 434 -5.59 10.59 10.98
CA ILE A 434 -6.26 11.03 9.76
C ILE A 434 -5.25 10.95 8.63
N SER A 435 -5.48 10.03 7.69
CA SER A 435 -4.62 9.79 6.52
C SER A 435 -5.34 10.31 5.27
N VAL A 436 -4.93 11.44 4.74
CA VAL A 436 -5.59 12.05 3.58
C VAL A 436 -4.90 11.58 2.30
N SER A 437 -5.47 10.60 1.62
CA SER A 437 -4.80 9.94 0.47
C SER A 437 -5.70 9.79 -0.76
N SER A 438 -7.04 9.97 -0.63
CA SER A 438 -7.97 9.75 -1.73
C SER A 438 -7.98 10.91 -2.73
N TRP A 439 -7.95 10.56 -4.01
CA TRP A 439 -8.14 11.51 -5.11
C TRP A 439 -9.51 12.20 -5.08
N ALA A 440 -10.51 11.54 -4.48
CA ALA A 440 -11.89 12.02 -4.39
C ALA A 440 -12.12 13.02 -3.25
N THR A 441 -11.18 13.17 -2.32
CA THR A 441 -11.32 14.11 -1.19
C THR A 441 -11.32 15.56 -1.68
N THR A 442 -12.37 16.29 -1.31
CA THR A 442 -12.55 17.72 -1.59
C THR A 442 -12.39 18.55 -0.31
N GLU A 443 -12.26 19.87 -0.45
CA GLU A 443 -12.28 20.79 0.70
C GLU A 443 -13.58 20.66 1.50
N THR A 444 -14.73 20.53 0.82
CA THR A 444 -16.02 20.30 1.45
C THR A 444 -16.07 19.03 2.28
N ASP A 445 -15.44 17.94 1.81
CA ASP A 445 -15.32 16.69 2.58
C ASP A 445 -14.49 16.89 3.84
N VAL A 446 -13.40 17.66 3.75
CA VAL A 446 -12.56 18.01 4.91
C VAL A 446 -13.35 18.81 5.93
N ASP A 447 -14.03 19.89 5.50
CA ASP A 447 -14.79 20.77 6.39
C ASP A 447 -15.94 20.02 7.08
N ARG A 448 -16.70 19.22 6.32
CA ARG A 448 -17.77 18.38 6.83
C ARG A 448 -17.27 17.38 7.86
N SER A 449 -16.10 16.79 7.61
CA SER A 449 -15.46 15.85 8.53
C SER A 449 -14.92 16.54 9.79
N LEU A 450 -14.29 17.70 9.67
CA LEU A 450 -13.84 18.52 10.80
C LEU A 450 -15.00 18.91 11.70
N GLN A 451 -16.11 19.38 11.14
CA GLN A 451 -17.31 19.73 11.93
C GLN A 451 -17.82 18.54 12.72
N ALA A 452 -17.91 17.36 12.12
CA ALA A 452 -18.33 16.13 12.81
C ALA A 452 -17.35 15.75 13.93
N ILE A 453 -16.05 15.76 13.66
CA ILE A 453 -15.00 15.42 14.63
C ILE A 453 -15.04 16.36 15.84
N ILE A 454 -15.10 17.68 15.62
CA ILE A 454 -15.10 18.69 16.69
C ILE A 454 -16.38 18.59 17.53
N ARG A 455 -17.55 18.45 16.88
CA ARG A 455 -18.83 18.26 17.56
C ARG A 455 -18.79 17.05 18.49
N ILE A 456 -18.40 15.88 17.97
CA ILE A 456 -18.34 14.64 18.73
C ILE A 456 -17.31 14.74 19.87
N ALA A 457 -16.16 15.37 19.63
CA ALA A 457 -15.15 15.58 20.66
C ALA A 457 -15.67 16.45 21.81
N ASN A 458 -16.42 17.51 21.51
CA ASN A 458 -17.03 18.38 22.53
C ASN A 458 -18.09 17.63 23.35
N ASP A 459 -18.94 16.84 22.68
CA ASP A 459 -19.94 16.01 23.37
C ASP A 459 -19.29 15.01 24.33
N CYS A 460 -18.18 14.38 23.94
CA CYS A 460 -17.45 13.44 24.79
C CYS A 460 -16.66 14.09 25.94
N ARG A 461 -16.28 15.37 25.81
CA ARG A 461 -15.60 16.13 26.89
C ARG A 461 -16.54 16.61 27.95
N SER A 462 -17.83 16.76 27.64
CA SER A 462 -18.88 17.21 28.54
C SER A 462 -19.45 16.07 29.42
N MET A 463 -19.06 14.84 29.19
CA MET A 463 -19.38 13.63 29.94
C MET A 463 -18.27 13.32 30.95
#